data_cd32bd93b78b132e3a211e6d15a19852
#
_entry.id   cd32bd93b78b132e3a211e6d15a19852
#
_cell.length_a   1.000
_cell.length_b   1.000
_cell.length_c   1.000
_cell.angle_alpha   90.00
_cell.angle_beta   90.00
_cell.angle_gamma   90.00
#
_symmetry.space_group_name_H-M   'P 1'
#
loop_
_entity.id
_entity.type
_entity.pdbx_description
1 polymer ?
#
loop_
_entity_poly.entity_id
_entity_poly.type
_entity_poly.pdbx_seq_one_letter_code
_entity_poly.pdbx_strand_id
1 'polypeptide(L)'
;MIKVKILNPTKCRNEPTFRPLLFVKDMLRDYSIDITDSNDYDFLFVGMKDFYDKNKSLKDSTDWGLENLNKITENGDYFLFDGQDSTSLMGSYEVFEQSNAIYMFKNQTLNNREDYKTPYSLSKWFFGSDNECGVSYDITKNKWDRIKLSGYNLGS
;
A
#
# COMPACT_ATOMS: atom_id res chain seq x y z
N MET A 1 15.89 12.70 -15.43
CA MET A 1 15.13 13.02 -14.20
C MET A 1 14.00 12.01 -14.11
N ILE A 2 13.89 11.29 -13.01
CA ILE A 2 12.84 10.29 -12.77
C ILE A 2 11.59 11.04 -12.33
N LYS A 3 10.48 10.84 -13.03
CA LYS A 3 9.19 11.45 -12.70
C LYS A 3 8.32 10.47 -11.92
N VAL A 4 7.89 10.89 -10.75
CA VAL A 4 7.01 10.10 -9.88
C VAL A 4 5.68 10.82 -9.72
N LYS A 5 4.59 10.17 -10.08
CA LYS A 5 3.24 10.64 -9.82
C LYS A 5 2.68 9.96 -8.59
N ILE A 6 2.13 10.75 -7.67
CA ILE A 6 1.38 10.24 -6.52
C ILE A 6 -0.10 10.38 -6.86
N LEU A 7 -0.82 9.25 -6.83
CA LEU A 7 -2.26 9.28 -7.07
C LEU A 7 -2.98 10.00 -5.94
N ASN A 8 -3.90 10.90 -6.28
CA ASN A 8 -4.69 11.71 -5.34
C ASN A 8 -3.87 12.49 -4.30
N PRO A 9 -2.87 13.31 -4.72
CA PRO A 9 -1.98 13.99 -3.79
C PRO A 9 -2.70 14.94 -2.82
N THR A 10 -3.89 15.42 -3.16
CA THR A 10 -4.73 16.28 -2.28
C THR A 10 -5.31 15.49 -1.11
N LYS A 11 -5.69 14.25 -1.29
CA LYS A 11 -6.07 13.34 -0.20
C LYS A 11 -4.81 12.88 0.55
N CYS A 12 -3.74 12.62 -0.16
CA CYS A 12 -2.45 12.20 0.40
C CYS A 12 -1.75 13.27 1.24
N ARG A 13 -2.11 14.56 1.12
CA ARG A 13 -1.58 15.60 2.03
C ARG A 13 -1.95 15.35 3.50
N ASN A 14 -3.02 14.64 3.75
CA ASN A 14 -3.44 14.20 5.08
C ASN A 14 -3.05 12.73 5.36
N GLU A 15 -2.46 12.05 4.38
CA GLU A 15 -1.97 10.67 4.50
C GLU A 15 -0.53 10.68 5.00
N PRO A 16 -0.23 10.00 6.12
CA PRO A 16 1.15 9.91 6.63
C PRO A 16 2.10 9.32 5.59
N THR A 17 1.62 8.42 4.75
CA THR A 17 2.42 7.64 3.80
C THR A 17 3.23 8.49 2.81
N PHE A 18 2.60 9.50 2.19
CA PHE A 18 3.27 10.32 1.17
C PHE A 18 3.65 11.71 1.64
N ARG A 19 3.18 12.09 2.81
CA ARG A 19 3.41 13.44 3.36
C ARG A 19 4.88 13.86 3.37
N PRO A 20 5.85 13.00 3.77
CA PRO A 20 7.26 13.39 3.71
C PRO A 20 7.80 13.53 2.28
N LEU A 21 7.40 12.68 1.34
CA LEU A 21 7.80 12.85 -0.05
C LEU A 21 7.32 14.19 -0.61
N LEU A 22 6.10 14.57 -0.30
CA LEU A 22 5.54 15.86 -0.70
C LEU A 22 6.22 17.03 0.02
N PHE A 23 6.63 16.84 1.26
CA PHE A 23 7.32 17.88 2.03
C PHE A 23 8.74 18.15 1.50
N VAL A 24 9.45 17.11 1.08
CA VAL A 24 10.83 17.22 0.57
C VAL A 24 10.92 17.23 -0.97
N LYS A 25 9.80 17.42 -1.67
CA LYS A 25 9.74 17.30 -3.14
C LYS A 25 10.76 18.17 -3.88
N ASP A 26 11.02 19.39 -3.38
CA ASP A 26 11.98 20.30 -4.00
C ASP A 26 13.42 19.81 -3.79
N MET A 27 13.72 19.21 -2.64
CA MET A 27 15.03 18.59 -2.38
C MET A 27 15.26 17.34 -3.23
N LEU A 28 14.19 16.58 -3.55
CA LEU A 28 14.30 15.38 -4.39
C LEU A 28 14.77 15.70 -5.81
N ARG A 29 14.54 16.93 -6.30
CA ARG A 29 15.03 17.37 -7.61
C ARG A 29 16.56 17.41 -7.68
N ASP A 30 17.24 17.70 -6.56
CA ASP A 30 18.70 17.66 -6.48
C ASP A 30 19.23 16.22 -6.68
N TYR A 31 18.39 15.22 -6.44
CA TYR A 31 18.67 13.81 -6.68
C TYR A 31 18.06 13.29 -7.99
N SER A 32 17.68 14.19 -8.88
CA SER A 32 17.06 13.85 -10.17
C SER A 32 15.72 13.12 -10.07
N ILE A 33 14.95 13.37 -9.00
CA ILE A 33 13.60 12.84 -8.79
C ILE A 33 12.62 14.02 -8.76
N ASP A 34 11.61 13.99 -9.62
CA ASP A 34 10.55 15.00 -9.68
C ASP A 34 9.20 14.38 -9.29
N ILE A 35 8.56 14.94 -8.27
CA ILE A 35 7.18 14.58 -7.91
C ILE A 35 6.25 15.44 -8.77
N THR A 36 5.58 14.81 -9.70
CA THR A 36 4.77 15.49 -10.73
C THR A 36 3.28 15.20 -10.63
N ASP A 37 2.46 16.15 -11.03
CA ASP A 37 1.02 15.98 -11.25
C ASP A 37 0.69 15.65 -12.73
N SER A 38 1.70 15.65 -13.61
CA SER A 38 1.57 15.33 -15.02
C SER A 38 1.16 13.88 -15.25
N ASN A 39 0.55 13.60 -16.41
CA ASN A 39 0.34 12.23 -16.88
C ASN A 39 1.59 11.64 -17.57
N ASP A 40 2.63 12.45 -17.77
CA ASP A 40 3.94 12.00 -18.23
C ASP A 40 4.81 11.69 -17.00
N TYR A 41 4.82 10.43 -16.57
CA TYR A 41 5.55 9.92 -15.40
C TYR A 41 6.18 8.57 -15.68
N ASP A 42 7.27 8.26 -14.95
CA ASP A 42 7.94 6.97 -15.00
C ASP A 42 7.35 5.98 -14.00
N PHE A 43 6.91 6.49 -12.82
CA PHE A 43 6.35 5.66 -11.76
C PHE A 43 5.08 6.27 -11.17
N LEU A 44 4.10 5.40 -10.89
CA LEU A 44 2.86 5.75 -10.20
C LEU A 44 2.86 5.17 -8.79
N PHE A 45 2.67 6.03 -7.79
CA PHE A 45 2.52 5.66 -6.38
C PHE A 45 1.07 5.77 -5.97
N VAL A 46 0.56 4.69 -5.38
CA VAL A 46 -0.85 4.54 -5.01
C VAL A 46 -0.98 4.20 -3.53
N GLY A 47 -1.73 4.98 -2.78
CA GLY A 47 -2.05 4.70 -1.38
C GLY A 47 -3.22 3.73 -1.25
N MET A 48 -3.05 2.64 -0.50
CA MET A 48 -4.08 1.61 -0.31
C MET A 48 -5.35 2.11 0.36
N LYS A 49 -5.24 3.14 1.21
CA LYS A 49 -6.39 3.67 1.95
C LYS A 49 -7.52 4.18 1.05
N ASP A 50 -7.19 4.62 -0.16
CA ASP A 50 -8.17 5.07 -1.14
C ASP A 50 -8.89 3.91 -1.84
N PHE A 51 -8.40 2.67 -1.66
CA PHE A 51 -8.88 1.47 -2.35
C PHE A 51 -9.33 0.37 -1.39
N TYR A 52 -9.56 0.70 -0.14
CA TYR A 52 -10.13 -0.18 0.87
C TYR A 52 -11.28 0.51 1.60
N ASP A 53 -12.45 -0.13 1.60
CA ASP A 53 -13.64 0.35 2.31
C ASP A 53 -13.94 -0.57 3.51
N LYS A 54 -13.62 -0.08 4.71
CA LYS A 54 -13.84 -0.80 5.96
C LYS A 54 -15.31 -1.12 6.29
N ASN A 55 -16.25 -0.49 5.59
CA ASN A 55 -17.69 -0.73 5.79
C ASN A 55 -18.23 -1.87 4.92
N LYS A 56 -17.38 -2.45 4.07
CA LYS A 56 -17.70 -3.58 3.21
C LYS A 56 -17.09 -4.87 3.77
N SER A 57 -17.60 -6.02 3.30
CA SER A 57 -16.88 -7.27 3.52
C SER A 57 -15.48 -7.20 2.89
N LEU A 58 -14.54 -8.03 3.37
CA LEU A 58 -13.19 -8.08 2.80
C LEU A 58 -13.23 -8.32 1.29
N LYS A 59 -14.07 -9.25 0.85
CA LYS A 59 -14.23 -9.57 -0.58
C LYS A 59 -14.76 -8.37 -1.37
N ASP A 60 -15.87 -7.77 -0.92
CA ASP A 60 -16.49 -6.65 -1.63
C ASP A 60 -15.58 -5.42 -1.66
N SER A 61 -14.80 -5.20 -0.61
CA SER A 61 -13.79 -4.13 -0.56
C SER A 61 -12.66 -4.39 -1.54
N THR A 62 -12.18 -5.63 -1.63
CA THR A 62 -11.13 -6.04 -2.58
C THR A 62 -11.61 -5.88 -4.01
N ASP A 63 -12.78 -6.41 -4.36
CA ASP A 63 -13.36 -6.31 -5.70
C ASP A 63 -13.53 -4.84 -6.13
N TRP A 64 -14.06 -4.01 -5.23
CA TRP A 64 -14.20 -2.58 -5.45
C TRP A 64 -12.85 -1.87 -5.63
N GLY A 65 -11.87 -2.22 -4.78
CA GLY A 65 -10.52 -1.65 -4.85
C GLY A 65 -9.84 -1.96 -6.16
N LEU A 66 -9.89 -3.21 -6.61
CA LEU A 66 -9.33 -3.67 -7.89
C LEU A 66 -9.99 -2.99 -9.08
N GLU A 67 -11.33 -2.92 -9.09
CA GLU A 67 -12.07 -2.25 -10.18
C GLU A 67 -11.64 -0.78 -10.32
N ASN A 68 -11.51 -0.06 -9.22
CA ASN A 68 -11.11 1.34 -9.23
C ASN A 68 -9.63 1.53 -9.59
N LEU A 69 -8.73 0.67 -9.09
CA LEU A 69 -7.33 0.68 -9.46
C LEU A 69 -7.14 0.47 -10.96
N ASN A 70 -7.76 -0.55 -11.52
CA ASN A 70 -7.65 -0.86 -12.95
C ASN A 70 -8.15 0.29 -13.83
N LYS A 71 -9.21 0.99 -13.43
CA LYS A 71 -9.71 2.17 -14.14
C LYS A 71 -8.71 3.33 -14.14
N ILE A 72 -7.96 3.52 -13.06
CA ILE A 72 -7.08 4.67 -12.88
C ILE A 72 -5.70 4.40 -13.45
N THR A 73 -5.21 3.17 -13.32
CA THR A 73 -3.86 2.79 -13.75
C THR A 73 -3.79 2.41 -15.22
N GLU A 74 -4.93 2.27 -15.90
CA GLU A 74 -5.01 1.84 -17.32
C GLU A 74 -4.18 0.57 -17.58
N ASN A 75 -4.09 -0.31 -16.59
CA ASN A 75 -3.23 -1.50 -16.57
C ASN A 75 -1.71 -1.23 -16.65
N GLY A 76 -1.27 0.00 -16.39
CA GLY A 76 0.14 0.33 -16.27
C GLY A 76 0.75 -0.18 -14.94
N ASP A 77 2.06 -0.14 -14.87
CA ASP A 77 2.84 -0.51 -13.67
C ASP A 77 2.70 0.55 -12.58
N TYR A 78 2.54 0.11 -11.34
CA TYR A 78 2.44 0.99 -10.18
C TYR A 78 2.95 0.33 -8.91
N PHE A 79 3.15 1.16 -7.89
CA PHE A 79 3.56 0.75 -6.56
C PHE A 79 2.43 1.01 -5.57
N LEU A 80 2.07 -0.01 -4.78
CA LEU A 80 1.10 0.12 -3.69
C LEU A 80 1.81 0.51 -2.39
N PHE A 81 1.19 1.42 -1.65
CA PHE A 81 1.65 1.83 -0.34
C PHE A 81 0.57 1.58 0.69
N ASP A 82 0.82 0.67 1.61
CA ASP A 82 0.00 0.43 2.78
C ASP A 82 0.59 1.16 3.99
N GLY A 83 0.04 2.31 4.28
CA GLY A 83 0.43 3.15 5.42
C GLY A 83 -0.20 2.76 6.74
N GLN A 84 -0.87 1.61 6.82
CA GLN A 84 -1.45 1.15 8.09
C GLN A 84 -0.35 0.85 9.11
N ASP A 85 -0.59 1.30 10.33
CA ASP A 85 0.32 1.12 11.46
C ASP A 85 0.10 -0.24 12.13
N SER A 86 0.18 -1.29 11.33
CA SER A 86 -0.10 -2.68 11.72
C SER A 86 0.72 -3.64 10.87
N THR A 87 1.07 -4.80 11.43
CA THR A 87 1.66 -5.92 10.67
C THR A 87 0.63 -6.69 9.85
N SER A 88 -0.67 -6.43 10.04
CA SER A 88 -1.73 -7.08 9.26
C SER A 88 -1.60 -6.76 7.77
N LEU A 89 -1.84 -7.77 6.94
CA LEU A 89 -1.90 -7.64 5.49
C LEU A 89 -3.34 -7.56 4.97
N MET A 90 -4.34 -7.66 5.86
CA MET A 90 -5.74 -7.70 5.49
C MET A 90 -6.17 -6.44 4.70
N GLY A 91 -6.84 -6.66 3.61
CA GLY A 91 -7.29 -5.62 2.68
C GLY A 91 -6.23 -5.18 1.68
N SER A 92 -4.98 -5.07 2.10
CA SER A 92 -3.89 -4.66 1.20
C SER A 92 -3.32 -5.82 0.41
N TYR A 93 -3.16 -6.99 1.02
CA TYR A 93 -2.60 -8.15 0.35
C TYR A 93 -3.54 -8.70 -0.72
N GLU A 94 -4.84 -8.79 -0.44
CA GLU A 94 -5.83 -9.25 -1.40
C GLU A 94 -5.84 -8.41 -2.68
N VAL A 95 -5.73 -7.10 -2.53
CA VAL A 95 -5.61 -6.19 -3.69
C VAL A 95 -4.25 -6.36 -4.36
N PHE A 96 -3.16 -6.41 -3.59
CA PHE A 96 -1.82 -6.60 -4.14
C PHE A 96 -1.68 -7.90 -4.91
N GLU A 97 -2.19 -9.00 -4.35
CA GLU A 97 -2.09 -10.33 -4.96
C GLU A 97 -2.73 -10.40 -6.35
N GLN A 98 -3.87 -9.73 -6.53
CA GLN A 98 -4.68 -9.76 -7.74
C GLN A 98 -4.42 -8.57 -8.67
N SER A 99 -3.55 -7.64 -8.29
CA SER A 99 -3.27 -6.43 -9.04
C SER A 99 -1.98 -6.51 -9.87
N ASN A 100 -1.80 -5.53 -10.76
CA ASN A 100 -0.57 -5.32 -11.54
C ASN A 100 0.51 -4.53 -10.77
N ALA A 101 0.36 -4.31 -9.46
CA ALA A 101 1.37 -3.63 -8.67
C ALA A 101 2.71 -4.36 -8.73
N ILE A 102 3.80 -3.64 -9.00
CA ILE A 102 5.16 -4.20 -9.04
C ILE A 102 5.61 -4.58 -7.64
N TYR A 103 5.42 -3.67 -6.68
CA TYR A 103 5.73 -3.86 -5.26
C TYR A 103 4.62 -3.32 -4.39
N MET A 104 4.48 -3.91 -3.20
CA MET A 104 3.72 -3.33 -2.10
C MET A 104 4.69 -2.86 -1.02
N PHE A 105 4.59 -1.60 -0.64
CA PHE A 105 5.33 -1.00 0.46
C PHE A 105 4.44 -0.93 1.69
N LYS A 106 4.93 -1.42 2.81
CA LYS A 106 4.21 -1.47 4.07
C LYS A 106 5.06 -0.90 5.21
N ASN A 107 4.42 -0.21 6.15
CA ASN A 107 5.13 0.36 7.30
C ASN A 107 5.71 -0.73 8.20
N GLN A 108 4.96 -1.80 8.41
CA GLN A 108 5.34 -2.90 9.28
C GLN A 108 4.95 -4.24 8.67
N THR A 109 5.82 -5.24 8.80
CA THR A 109 5.54 -6.64 8.45
C THR A 109 6.00 -7.54 9.57
N LEU A 110 5.46 -8.78 9.63
CA LEU A 110 6.09 -9.83 10.40
C LEU A 110 7.45 -10.18 9.78
N ASN A 111 8.38 -10.66 10.59
CA ASN A 111 9.75 -10.96 10.11
C ASN A 111 9.79 -12.16 9.16
N ASN A 112 8.83 -13.07 9.28
CA ASN A 112 8.77 -14.28 8.48
C ASN A 112 7.38 -14.41 7.85
N ARG A 113 7.35 -14.72 6.54
CA ARG A 113 6.11 -14.96 5.80
C ARG A 113 5.29 -16.13 6.36
N GLU A 114 5.95 -17.14 6.93
CA GLU A 114 5.30 -18.32 7.51
C GLU A 114 4.42 -17.95 8.71
N ASP A 115 4.74 -16.84 9.40
CA ASP A 115 3.96 -16.36 10.54
C ASP A 115 2.56 -15.87 10.11
N TYR A 116 2.39 -15.52 8.83
CA TYR A 116 1.09 -15.15 8.27
C TYR A 116 0.15 -16.33 8.01
N LYS A 117 0.65 -17.57 8.05
CA LYS A 117 -0.20 -18.77 7.93
C LYS A 117 -1.08 -19.01 9.17
N THR A 118 -0.70 -18.41 10.28
CA THR A 118 -1.49 -18.45 11.50
C THR A 118 -2.27 -17.14 11.65
N PRO A 119 -3.57 -17.17 11.94
CA PRO A 119 -4.34 -15.96 12.19
C PRO A 119 -3.71 -15.15 13.32
N TYR A 120 -3.37 -13.90 13.04
CA TYR A 120 -2.59 -13.10 13.96
C TYR A 120 -3.48 -12.22 14.85
N SER A 121 -3.31 -12.34 16.16
CA SER A 121 -4.17 -11.69 17.15
C SER A 121 -4.00 -10.17 17.29
N LEU A 122 -2.90 -9.58 16.80
CA LEU A 122 -2.69 -8.12 16.85
C LEU A 122 -3.61 -7.34 15.90
N SER A 123 -4.14 -7.98 14.85
CA SER A 123 -5.17 -7.35 14.01
C SER A 123 -6.41 -6.98 14.83
N LYS A 124 -6.72 -7.74 15.88
CA LYS A 124 -7.80 -7.51 16.83
C LYS A 124 -7.74 -6.13 17.50
N TRP A 125 -6.54 -5.63 17.78
CA TRP A 125 -6.30 -4.35 18.44
C TRP A 125 -6.63 -3.15 17.55
N PHE A 126 -6.42 -3.27 16.26
CA PHE A 126 -6.55 -2.16 15.32
C PHE A 126 -7.89 -2.10 14.60
N PHE A 127 -8.58 -3.22 14.42
CA PHE A 127 -9.79 -3.29 13.60
C PHE A 127 -11.08 -3.51 14.39
N GLY A 128 -10.99 -3.78 15.68
CA GLY A 128 -12.12 -3.72 16.62
C GLY A 128 -13.21 -4.80 16.47
N SER A 129 -13.10 -5.71 15.51
CA SER A 129 -14.06 -6.80 15.36
C SER A 129 -13.43 -8.17 15.55
N ASP A 130 -14.11 -9.04 16.29
CA ASP A 130 -13.67 -10.41 16.54
C ASP A 130 -13.67 -11.27 15.27
N ASN A 131 -14.40 -10.86 14.25
CA ASN A 131 -14.58 -11.61 13.01
C ASN A 131 -13.46 -11.39 11.98
N GLU A 132 -12.66 -10.35 12.12
CA GLU A 132 -11.63 -9.98 11.14
C GLU A 132 -10.23 -10.47 11.51
N CYS A 133 -10.07 -11.04 12.72
CA CYS A 133 -8.78 -11.49 13.23
C CYS A 133 -8.35 -12.87 12.72
N GLY A 134 -9.15 -13.49 11.86
CA GLY A 134 -8.98 -14.88 11.46
C GLY A 134 -8.38 -15.10 10.07
N VAL A 135 -7.87 -14.07 9.39
CA VAL A 135 -7.34 -14.25 8.05
C VAL A 135 -5.90 -14.74 8.13
N SER A 136 -5.67 -15.87 7.50
CA SER A 136 -4.33 -16.43 7.30
C SER A 136 -3.94 -16.34 5.84
N TYR A 137 -2.64 -16.19 5.56
CA TYR A 137 -2.11 -16.04 4.22
C TYR A 137 -1.03 -17.07 3.94
N ASP A 138 -1.19 -17.83 2.86
CA ASP A 138 -0.11 -18.66 2.33
C ASP A 138 0.64 -17.86 1.24
N ILE A 139 1.49 -16.95 1.69
CA ILE A 139 2.22 -16.03 0.81
C ILE A 139 3.34 -16.79 0.10
N THR A 140 3.30 -16.86 -1.22
CA THR A 140 4.40 -17.44 -1.99
C THR A 140 5.68 -16.62 -1.83
N LYS A 141 6.86 -17.28 -2.00
CA LYS A 141 8.15 -16.57 -1.91
C LYS A 141 8.21 -15.38 -2.88
N ASN A 142 7.76 -15.57 -4.11
CA ASN A 142 7.76 -14.49 -5.11
C ASN A 142 6.94 -13.28 -4.67
N LYS A 143 5.74 -13.50 -4.11
CA LYS A 143 4.91 -12.39 -3.59
C LYS A 143 5.56 -11.74 -2.37
N TRP A 144 6.13 -12.53 -1.46
CA TRP A 144 6.83 -12.02 -0.30
C TRP A 144 8.01 -11.13 -0.66
N ASP A 145 8.81 -11.54 -1.64
CA ASP A 145 9.97 -10.78 -2.12
C ASP A 145 9.55 -9.42 -2.73
N ARG A 146 8.28 -9.25 -3.07
CA ARG A 146 7.69 -8.01 -3.59
C ARG A 146 6.99 -7.16 -2.53
N ILE A 147 6.92 -7.61 -1.28
CA ILE A 147 6.49 -6.82 -0.13
C ILE A 147 7.74 -6.18 0.49
N LYS A 148 7.76 -4.85 0.59
CA LYS A 148 8.91 -4.09 1.08
C LYS A 148 8.51 -3.23 2.27
N LEU A 149 9.44 -3.03 3.20
CA LEU A 149 9.26 -2.04 4.24
C LEU A 149 9.39 -0.63 3.65
N SER A 150 8.46 0.25 3.98
CA SER A 150 8.45 1.62 3.46
C SER A 150 9.47 2.56 4.12
N GLY A 151 10.21 2.08 5.11
CA GLY A 151 11.20 2.88 5.82
C GLY A 151 10.63 3.98 6.75
N TYR A 152 9.32 4.01 6.92
CA TYR A 152 8.59 5.05 7.63
C TYR A 152 8.72 5.00 9.16
N ASN A 153 9.25 3.93 9.71
CA ASN A 153 9.50 3.81 11.15
C ASN A 153 10.84 4.41 11.58
N LEU A 154 11.23 5.54 11.00
CA LEU A 154 12.31 6.35 11.54
C LEU A 154 11.75 7.29 12.60
N GLY A 155 11.49 6.77 13.78
CA GLY A 155 11.30 7.58 14.96
C GLY A 155 9.91 7.50 15.57
N SER A 156 9.70 6.53 16.37
CA SER A 156 8.91 6.62 17.61
C SER A 156 9.88 6.58 18.77
#